data_e92e3d7781fb0201aa79b92f2080fedb
#
_entry.id   e92e3d7781fb0201aa79b92f2080fedb
#
_cell.length_a   1.000
_cell.length_b   1.000
_cell.length_c   1.000
_cell.angle_alpha   90.00
_cell.angle_beta   90.00
_cell.angle_gamma   90.00
#
_symmetry.space_group_name_H-M   'P 1'
#
loop_
_entity.id
_entity.type
_entity.pdbx_description
1 polymer ?
#
loop_
_entity_poly.entity_id
_entity_poly.type
_entity_poly.pdbx_seq_one_letter_code
_entity_poly.pdbx_strand_id
1 'polypeptide(L)'
;MNPSKIFEKPHSLALMLIDLQNDFLHPEGAYGRAGQKSETIAQLPFRLAPLADLIRKKGGWIVSTQFTLVPGKKEEPFILDHLKQLRPFLGKGDFAPGSWGHQLVEELQPADLSVEKVA
;
A
#
# COMPACT_ATOMS: atom_id res chain seq x y z
N MET A 1 -23.73 -14.77 -3.83
CA MET A 1 -24.02 -13.41 -3.37
C MET A 1 -24.44 -12.55 -4.54
N ASN A 2 -25.55 -11.85 -4.43
CA ASN A 2 -25.97 -10.89 -5.46
C ASN A 2 -25.10 -9.63 -5.33
N PRO A 3 -24.30 -9.26 -6.35
CA PRO A 3 -23.41 -8.09 -6.26
C PRO A 3 -24.11 -6.78 -5.92
N SER A 4 -25.39 -6.61 -6.33
CA SER A 4 -26.14 -5.38 -6.04
C SER A 4 -26.44 -5.21 -4.55
N LYS A 5 -26.46 -6.28 -3.78
CA LYS A 5 -26.73 -6.25 -2.34
C LYS A 5 -25.54 -5.78 -1.50
N ILE A 6 -24.34 -5.78 -2.06
CA ILE A 6 -23.13 -5.33 -1.36
C ILE A 6 -23.30 -3.89 -0.88
N PHE A 7 -23.97 -3.04 -1.66
CA PHE A 7 -24.12 -1.62 -1.37
C PHE A 7 -25.40 -1.27 -0.60
N GLU A 8 -26.24 -2.26 -0.23
CA GLU A 8 -27.47 -2.01 0.54
C GLU A 8 -27.16 -1.58 1.98
N LYS A 9 -26.04 -2.05 2.54
CA LYS A 9 -25.58 -1.66 3.87
C LYS A 9 -24.14 -1.16 3.77
N PRO A 10 -23.93 0.00 3.16
CA PRO A 10 -22.59 0.48 2.84
C PRO A 10 -21.71 0.75 4.07
N HIS A 11 -22.35 1.08 5.22
CA HIS A 11 -21.63 1.31 6.47
C HIS A 11 -20.97 0.03 7.02
N SER A 12 -21.35 -1.14 6.54
CA SER A 12 -20.74 -2.42 6.90
C SER A 12 -19.74 -2.92 5.87
N LEU A 13 -19.41 -2.10 4.85
CA LEU A 13 -18.40 -2.42 3.85
C LEU A 13 -17.05 -1.85 4.24
N ALA A 14 -16.01 -2.58 3.88
CA ALA A 14 -14.64 -2.09 3.94
C ALA A 14 -13.95 -2.39 2.62
N LEU A 15 -13.29 -1.40 2.05
CA LEU A 15 -12.36 -1.60 0.94
C LEU A 15 -10.97 -1.74 1.54
N MET A 16 -10.34 -2.89 1.35
CA MET A 16 -9.00 -3.14 1.85
C MET A 16 -7.98 -2.91 0.74
N LEU A 17 -7.10 -1.94 0.96
CA LEU A 17 -6.04 -1.55 0.05
C LEU A 17 -4.74 -2.19 0.53
N ILE A 18 -4.37 -3.30 -0.09
CA ILE A 18 -3.26 -4.14 0.38
C ILE A 18 -1.95 -3.66 -0.23
N ASP A 19 -1.09 -3.09 0.60
CA ASP A 19 0.28 -2.71 0.25
C ASP A 19 0.38 -1.72 -0.94
N LEU A 20 -0.62 -0.84 -1.08
CA LEU A 20 -0.61 0.17 -2.16
C LEU A 20 0.17 1.40 -1.71
N GLN A 21 1.44 1.19 -1.48
CA GLN A 21 2.38 2.15 -0.90
C GLN A 21 3.23 2.82 -1.97
N ASN A 22 3.75 4.01 -1.65
CA ASN A 22 4.62 4.75 -2.55
C ASN A 22 5.85 3.93 -2.95
N ASP A 23 6.48 3.21 -2.02
CA ASP A 23 7.67 2.41 -2.33
C ASP A 23 7.40 1.25 -3.29
N PHE A 24 6.16 0.79 -3.42
CA PHE A 24 5.80 -0.19 -4.45
C PHE A 24 5.41 0.45 -5.78
N LEU A 25 4.66 1.55 -5.75
CA LEU A 25 3.92 2.02 -6.92
C LEU A 25 4.39 3.35 -7.50
N HIS A 26 4.95 4.23 -6.68
CA HIS A 26 5.36 5.55 -7.16
C HIS A 26 6.70 5.46 -7.90
N PRO A 27 6.88 6.21 -9.01
CA PRO A 27 8.15 6.19 -9.74
C PRO A 27 9.37 6.51 -8.88
N GLU A 28 9.22 7.35 -7.87
CA GLU A 28 10.29 7.73 -6.95
C GLU A 28 10.38 6.82 -5.71
N GLY A 29 9.49 5.84 -5.58
CA GLY A 29 9.55 4.84 -4.54
C GLY A 29 10.64 3.79 -4.79
N ALA A 30 10.85 2.88 -3.83
CA ALA A 30 11.93 1.89 -3.89
C ALA A 30 11.88 1.05 -5.17
N TYR A 31 10.72 0.52 -5.51
CA TYR A 31 10.56 -0.30 -6.72
C TYR A 31 10.69 0.54 -7.99
N GLY A 32 10.13 1.75 -8.01
CA GLY A 32 10.23 2.65 -9.15
C GLY A 32 11.67 3.05 -9.45
N ARG A 33 12.43 3.42 -8.42
CA ARG A 33 13.86 3.78 -8.54
C ARG A 33 14.71 2.62 -9.04
N ALA A 34 14.31 1.39 -8.71
CA ALA A 34 15.02 0.19 -9.13
C ALA A 34 14.59 -0.31 -10.52
N GLY A 35 13.65 0.37 -11.17
CA GLY A 35 13.14 -0.07 -12.46
C GLY A 35 12.24 -1.30 -12.40
N GLN A 36 11.71 -1.62 -11.22
CA GLN A 36 10.90 -2.83 -10.97
C GLN A 36 9.42 -2.55 -10.95
N LYS A 37 8.95 -1.54 -11.68
CA LYS A 37 7.52 -1.22 -11.71
C LYS A 37 6.83 -1.91 -12.90
N SER A 38 5.54 -2.19 -12.71
CA SER A 38 4.65 -2.63 -13.78
C SER A 38 3.73 -1.48 -14.18
N GLU A 39 3.63 -1.21 -15.48
CA GLU A 39 2.71 -0.17 -15.99
C GLU A 39 1.27 -0.45 -15.58
N THR A 40 0.85 -1.71 -15.65
CA THR A 40 -0.52 -2.11 -15.28
C THR A 40 -0.78 -1.88 -13.81
N ILE A 41 0.15 -2.26 -12.94
CA ILE A 41 0.01 -2.07 -11.49
C ILE A 41 0.08 -0.59 -11.13
N ALA A 42 0.90 0.19 -11.83
CA ALA A 42 1.01 1.62 -11.59
C ALA A 42 -0.31 2.37 -11.84
N GLN A 43 -1.19 1.83 -12.69
CA GLN A 43 -2.51 2.40 -12.95
C GLN A 43 -3.56 2.04 -11.90
N LEU A 44 -3.28 1.07 -11.05
CA LEU A 44 -4.24 0.57 -10.08
C LEU A 44 -4.79 1.64 -9.13
N PRO A 45 -3.97 2.54 -8.56
CA PRO A 45 -4.50 3.59 -7.70
C PRO A 45 -5.56 4.46 -8.40
N PHE A 46 -5.32 4.82 -9.66
CA PHE A 46 -6.25 5.65 -10.42
C PHE A 46 -7.55 4.91 -10.73
N ARG A 47 -7.48 3.61 -10.94
CA ARG A 47 -8.66 2.78 -11.18
C ARG A 47 -9.47 2.55 -9.92
N LEU A 48 -8.80 2.50 -8.76
CA LEU A 48 -9.46 2.28 -7.47
C LEU A 48 -10.01 3.56 -6.86
N ALA A 49 -9.48 4.72 -7.22
CA ALA A 49 -9.90 5.98 -6.60
C ALA A 49 -11.41 6.24 -6.67
N PRO A 50 -12.09 6.02 -7.82
CA PRO A 50 -13.54 6.20 -7.86
C PRO A 50 -14.30 5.24 -6.94
N LEU A 51 -13.83 3.98 -6.82
CA LEU A 51 -14.43 3.01 -5.91
C LEU A 51 -14.23 3.43 -4.46
N ALA A 52 -13.02 3.85 -4.10
CA ALA A 52 -12.74 4.32 -2.75
C ALA A 52 -13.63 5.51 -2.38
N ASP A 53 -13.78 6.47 -3.29
CA ASP A 53 -14.64 7.64 -3.08
C ASP A 53 -16.11 7.22 -2.92
N LEU A 54 -16.58 6.26 -3.68
CA LEU A 54 -17.94 5.75 -3.55
C LEU A 54 -18.14 5.10 -2.17
N ILE A 55 -17.20 4.27 -1.73
CA ILE A 55 -17.26 3.62 -0.42
C ILE A 55 -17.31 4.69 0.70
N ARG A 56 -16.47 5.72 0.60
CA ARG A 56 -16.45 6.82 1.57
C ARG A 56 -17.79 7.54 1.61
N LYS A 57 -18.34 7.89 0.46
CA LYS A 57 -19.63 8.58 0.36
C LYS A 57 -20.77 7.78 0.98
N LYS A 58 -20.70 6.48 0.89
CA LYS A 58 -21.72 5.58 1.44
C LYS A 58 -21.49 5.26 2.92
N GLY A 59 -20.47 5.82 3.54
CA GLY A 59 -20.18 5.58 4.96
C GLY A 59 -19.43 4.28 5.26
N GLY A 60 -18.85 3.66 4.23
CA GLY A 60 -18.01 2.48 4.41
C GLY A 60 -16.60 2.83 4.87
N TRP A 61 -15.79 1.82 5.06
CA TRP A 61 -14.43 1.94 5.62
C TRP A 61 -13.37 1.75 4.54
N ILE A 62 -12.31 2.54 4.63
CA ILE A 62 -11.10 2.34 3.85
C ILE A 62 -10.02 1.85 4.81
N VAL A 63 -9.52 0.64 4.56
CA VAL A 63 -8.48 0.01 5.36
C VAL A 63 -7.26 -0.19 4.49
N SER A 64 -6.10 0.30 4.91
CA SER A 64 -4.86 0.06 4.19
C SER A 64 -3.96 -0.86 4.99
N THR A 65 -3.22 -1.73 4.28
CA THR A 65 -2.14 -2.47 4.90
C THR A 65 -0.82 -1.92 4.38
N GLN A 66 0.18 -1.86 5.25
CA GLN A 66 1.52 -1.43 4.92
C GLN A 66 2.51 -2.56 5.15
N PHE A 67 3.23 -2.91 4.11
CA PHE A 67 4.42 -3.73 4.24
C PHE A 67 5.51 -2.88 4.89
N THR A 68 6.14 -3.40 5.94
CA THR A 68 7.08 -2.63 6.75
C THR A 68 8.41 -3.35 6.83
N LEU A 69 9.50 -2.64 6.51
CA LEU A 69 10.84 -3.09 6.78
C LEU A 69 11.35 -2.34 8.02
N VAL A 70 11.52 -3.08 9.11
CA VAL A 70 11.94 -2.49 10.38
C VAL A 70 13.41 -2.11 10.29
N PRO A 71 13.78 -0.85 10.61
CA PRO A 71 15.19 -0.45 10.65
C PRO A 71 15.94 -1.20 11.74
N GLY A 72 17.04 -1.83 11.37
CA GLY A 72 17.96 -2.45 12.31
C GLY A 72 19.04 -1.48 12.77
N LYS A 73 20.13 -2.01 13.26
CA LYS A 73 21.30 -1.21 13.64
C LYS A 73 21.82 -0.47 12.40
N LYS A 74 22.24 0.79 12.58
CA LYS A 74 22.71 1.66 11.50
C LYS A 74 21.64 1.96 10.45
N GLU A 75 20.39 1.82 10.83
CA GLU A 75 19.22 2.10 9.98
C GLU A 75 19.09 1.20 8.74
N GLU A 76 19.94 0.18 8.60
CA GLU A 76 19.76 -0.82 7.55
C GLU A 76 18.49 -1.63 7.84
N PRO A 77 17.64 -1.89 6.83
CA PRO A 77 16.41 -2.63 7.07
C PRO A 77 16.71 -4.07 7.49
N PHE A 78 15.91 -4.55 8.42
CA PHE A 78 15.97 -5.94 8.86
C PHE A 78 15.26 -6.81 7.83
N ILE A 79 16.01 -7.36 6.89
CA ILE A 79 15.47 -8.13 5.76
C ILE A 79 15.92 -9.57 5.86
N LEU A 80 14.97 -10.50 5.77
CA LEU A 80 15.28 -11.94 5.71
C LEU A 80 16.08 -12.24 4.43
N ASP A 81 17.01 -13.18 4.52
CA ASP A 81 17.89 -13.54 3.39
C ASP A 81 17.13 -13.84 2.11
N HIS A 82 16.02 -14.56 2.22
CA HIS A 82 15.19 -14.90 1.06
C HIS A 82 14.70 -13.65 0.32
N LEU A 83 14.16 -12.68 1.05
CA LEU A 83 13.68 -11.44 0.46
C LEU A 83 14.85 -10.62 -0.12
N LYS A 84 15.98 -10.61 0.57
CA LYS A 84 17.17 -9.90 0.11
C LYS A 84 17.69 -10.46 -1.22
N GLN A 85 17.60 -11.78 -1.40
CA GLN A 85 17.96 -12.41 -2.66
C GLN A 85 17.01 -12.01 -3.79
N LEU A 86 15.70 -11.96 -3.51
CA LEU A 86 14.68 -11.63 -4.50
C LEU A 86 14.65 -10.14 -4.82
N ARG A 87 14.98 -9.30 -3.85
CA ARG A 87 14.88 -7.84 -3.95
C ARG A 87 16.14 -7.17 -3.42
N PRO A 88 17.28 -7.39 -4.08
CA PRO A 88 18.58 -6.89 -3.58
C PRO A 88 18.68 -5.35 -3.56
N PHE A 89 17.79 -4.67 -4.28
CA PHE A 89 17.77 -3.20 -4.32
C PHE A 89 17.18 -2.57 -3.04
N LEU A 90 16.49 -3.34 -2.20
CA LEU A 90 15.92 -2.80 -0.96
C LEU A 90 17.03 -2.45 0.01
N GLY A 91 16.98 -1.25 0.54
CA GLY A 91 18.02 -0.72 1.40
C GLY A 91 17.49 0.27 2.42
N LYS A 92 18.40 1.04 2.97
CA LYS A 92 18.14 2.01 4.03
C LYS A 92 16.99 2.95 3.67
N GLY A 93 16.02 3.03 4.57
CA GLY A 93 14.87 3.94 4.44
C GLY A 93 13.70 3.34 3.65
N ASP A 94 13.91 2.28 2.89
CA ASP A 94 12.83 1.68 2.11
C ASP A 94 11.81 1.02 3.03
N PHE A 95 10.53 1.31 2.80
CA PHE A 95 9.41 0.80 3.60
C PHE A 95 9.57 1.05 5.11
N ALA A 96 10.33 2.06 5.47
CA ALA A 96 10.57 2.38 6.89
C ALA A 96 9.30 2.98 7.51
N PRO A 97 8.96 2.59 8.75
CA PRO A 97 7.77 3.11 9.41
C PRO A 97 7.71 4.64 9.40
N GLY A 98 6.57 5.19 8.98
CA GLY A 98 6.35 6.63 8.95
C GLY A 98 7.01 7.38 7.81
N SER A 99 7.81 6.72 6.97
CA SER A 99 8.42 7.37 5.80
C SER A 99 7.39 7.59 4.69
N TRP A 100 7.72 8.50 3.78
CA TRP A 100 6.87 8.72 2.59
C TRP A 100 6.67 7.44 1.78
N GLY A 101 7.73 6.65 1.59
CA GLY A 101 7.66 5.39 0.85
C GLY A 101 6.72 4.37 1.47
N HIS A 102 6.60 4.39 2.80
CA HIS A 102 5.75 3.51 3.57
C HIS A 102 4.27 3.86 3.46
N GLN A 103 3.96 5.10 3.09
CA GLN A 103 2.59 5.61 3.07
C GLN A 103 1.78 5.06 1.90
N LEU A 104 0.46 4.95 2.12
CA LEU A 104 -0.51 4.73 1.06
C LEU A 104 -0.34 5.79 -0.02
N VAL A 105 -0.45 5.41 -1.29
CA VAL A 105 -0.36 6.38 -2.40
C VAL A 105 -1.41 7.48 -2.25
N GLU A 106 -1.04 8.69 -2.64
CA GLU A 106 -1.87 9.90 -2.45
C GLU A 106 -3.26 9.75 -3.05
N GLU A 107 -3.37 9.12 -4.20
CA GLU A 107 -4.64 8.96 -4.93
C GLU A 107 -5.70 8.19 -4.14
N LEU A 108 -5.29 7.44 -3.12
CA LEU A 108 -6.19 6.61 -2.32
C LEU A 108 -6.31 7.08 -0.87
N GLN A 109 -5.57 8.10 -0.48
CA GLN A 109 -5.66 8.66 0.87
C GLN A 109 -6.94 9.45 1.07
N PRO A 110 -7.43 9.56 2.34
CA PRO A 110 -6.91 8.90 3.53
C PRO A 110 -7.50 7.52 3.76
N ALA A 111 -6.81 6.69 4.54
CA ALA A 111 -7.40 5.48 5.09
C ALA A 111 -8.01 5.75 6.46
N ASP A 112 -9.10 5.05 6.78
CA ASP A 112 -9.70 5.13 8.12
C ASP A 112 -8.88 4.33 9.14
N LEU A 113 -8.36 3.19 8.70
CA LEU A 113 -7.51 2.32 9.50
C LEU A 113 -6.31 1.87 8.69
N SER A 114 -5.17 1.74 9.36
CA SER A 114 -3.95 1.22 8.73
C SER A 114 -3.38 0.09 9.60
N VAL A 115 -2.94 -0.97 8.94
CA VAL A 115 -2.36 -2.14 9.60
C VAL A 115 -0.98 -2.38 9.02
N GLU A 116 0.03 -2.44 9.88
CA GLU A 116 1.39 -2.74 9.46
C GLU A 116 1.65 -4.23 9.47
N LYS A 117 2.34 -4.70 8.43
CA LYS A 117 2.82 -6.08 8.33
C LYS A 117 4.34 -6.06 8.29
N VAL A 118 4.95 -6.81 9.17
CA VAL A 118 6.41 -6.95 9.21
C VAL A 118 6.80 -8.20 8.43
N ALA A 119 7.76 -8.04 7.55
CA ALA A 119 8.27 -9.17 6.76
C ALA A 119 9.25 -10.02 7.55
#